data_4ec1fadda0b3f922596b92895af4939e
#
_entry.id   4ec1fadda0b3f922596b92895af4939e
#
_cell.length_a   1.000
_cell.length_b   1.000
_cell.length_c   1.000
_cell.angle_alpha   90.00
_cell.angle_beta   90.00
_cell.angle_gamma   90.00
#
_symmetry.space_group_name_H-M   'P 1'
#
loop_
_entity.id
_entity.type
_entity.pdbx_description
1 polymer ?
#
loop_
_entity_poly.entity_id
_entity_poly.type
_entity_poly.pdbx_seq_one_letter_code
_entity_poly.pdbx_strand_id
1 'polypeptide(L)'
;ACLVGSEMCIRDSPNTGIPGVIGGYGAERVIHAQAAGVFMNVRKIGDLVEKGETIATIRTPEGAEIPVTAQIPGILRGLLRSGYPVTPGFKIADIDPRREELSNCFLISDKSRCIAGSVLELVCAQVWQ
;
A
#
# COMPACT_ATOMS: atom_id res chain seq x y z
N ALA A 1 -14.83 0.28 -13.54
CA ALA A 1 -16.28 0.36 -13.62
C ALA A 1 -16.92 -0.52 -12.56
N CYS A 2 -17.95 -0.05 -11.94
CA CYS A 2 -18.69 -0.83 -10.96
C CYS A 2 -19.79 -1.61 -11.68
N LEU A 3 -19.84 -2.92 -11.49
CA LEU A 3 -20.76 -3.83 -12.18
C LEU A 3 -22.14 -3.91 -11.52
N VAL A 4 -22.29 -3.34 -10.35
CA VAL A 4 -23.57 -3.32 -9.63
C VAL A 4 -24.18 -1.94 -9.79
N GLY A 5 -25.33 -1.87 -10.45
CA GLY A 5 -26.02 -0.64 -10.85
C GLY A 5 -26.47 0.30 -9.72
N SER A 6 -25.59 0.66 -8.79
CA SER A 6 -25.81 1.80 -7.92
C SER A 6 -25.20 3.05 -8.55
N GLU A 7 -25.82 4.20 -8.35
CA GLU A 7 -25.30 5.48 -8.87
C GLU A 7 -23.85 5.75 -8.45
N MET A 8 -23.44 5.28 -7.29
CA MET A 8 -22.05 5.38 -6.83
C MET A 8 -21.08 4.57 -7.68
N CYS A 9 -21.57 3.52 -8.31
CA CYS A 9 -20.78 2.62 -9.13
C CYS A 9 -20.70 3.10 -10.59
N ILE A 10 -21.63 3.88 -11.03
CA ILE A 10 -21.72 4.43 -12.40
C ILE A 10 -20.90 5.72 -12.52
N ARG A 11 -20.63 6.40 -11.41
CA ARG A 11 -19.82 7.61 -11.42
C ARG A 11 -18.34 7.25 -11.39
N ASP A 12 -17.71 7.35 -12.53
CA ASP A 12 -16.26 7.31 -12.63
C ASP A 12 -15.67 8.55 -11.97
N SER A 13 -15.42 8.46 -10.66
CA SER A 13 -14.59 9.45 -9.99
C SER A 13 -13.14 9.01 -10.04
N PRO A 14 -12.21 9.89 -10.43
CA PRO A 14 -10.80 9.55 -10.44
C PRO A 14 -10.36 9.17 -9.02
N ASN A 15 -9.53 8.13 -8.92
CA ASN A 15 -8.91 7.77 -7.66
C ASN A 15 -8.03 8.95 -7.19
N THR A 16 -8.37 9.52 -6.05
CA THR A 16 -7.61 10.65 -5.49
C THR A 16 -6.22 10.24 -4.99
N GLY A 17 -5.97 8.94 -4.80
CA GLY A 17 -4.75 8.44 -4.17
C GLY A 17 -4.64 8.78 -2.68
N ILE A 18 -5.63 9.48 -2.12
CA ILE A 18 -5.63 9.88 -0.70
C ILE A 18 -6.21 8.72 0.12
N PRO A 19 -5.45 8.15 1.06
CA PRO A 19 -5.96 7.10 1.94
C PRO A 19 -7.00 7.66 2.91
N GLY A 20 -7.99 6.83 3.24
CA GLY A 20 -8.96 7.16 4.29
C GLY A 20 -8.28 7.34 5.65
N VAL A 21 -8.88 8.17 6.52
CA VAL A 21 -8.39 8.40 7.89
C VAL A 21 -8.69 7.17 8.75
N ILE A 22 -7.66 6.63 9.40
CA ILE A 22 -7.75 5.51 10.34
C ILE A 22 -6.94 5.87 11.59
N GLY A 23 -7.54 5.79 12.76
CA GLY A 23 -6.89 6.13 14.02
C GLY A 23 -6.36 7.57 14.08
N GLY A 24 -7.00 8.50 13.35
CA GLY A 24 -6.58 9.90 13.26
C GLY A 24 -5.49 10.19 12.20
N TYR A 25 -4.97 9.18 11.53
CA TYR A 25 -3.93 9.30 10.49
C TYR A 25 -4.51 9.09 9.09
N GLY A 26 -4.12 9.92 8.15
CA GLY A 26 -4.52 9.88 6.74
C GLY A 26 -3.34 9.59 5.82
N ALA A 27 -2.83 10.63 5.17
CA ALA A 27 -1.72 10.52 4.21
C ALA A 27 -0.41 10.01 4.85
N GLU A 28 -0.20 10.27 6.13
CA GLU A 28 1.00 9.87 6.90
C GLU A 28 1.16 8.35 7.02
N ARG A 29 0.07 7.61 6.79
CA ARG A 29 0.09 6.14 6.77
C ARG A 29 0.83 5.59 5.56
N VAL A 30 0.87 6.34 4.48
CA VAL A 30 1.47 5.92 3.21
C VAL A 30 2.85 6.52 3.06
N ILE A 31 3.85 5.68 2.87
CA ILE A 31 5.24 6.09 2.70
C ILE A 31 5.60 6.01 1.22
N HIS A 32 6.17 7.10 0.72
CA HIS A 32 6.63 7.20 -0.66
C HIS A 32 8.16 7.31 -0.73
N ALA A 33 8.73 6.79 -1.80
CA ALA A 33 10.17 6.91 -2.05
C ALA A 33 10.57 8.38 -2.24
N GLN A 34 11.66 8.78 -1.58
CA GLN A 34 12.20 10.13 -1.66
C GLN A 34 13.26 10.27 -2.78
N ALA A 35 13.81 9.14 -3.23
CA ALA A 35 14.84 9.11 -4.25
C ALA A 35 14.63 7.95 -5.22
N ALA A 36 15.29 8.02 -6.38
CA ALA A 36 15.41 6.90 -7.30
C ALA A 36 16.51 5.93 -6.82
N GLY A 37 16.27 4.63 -6.97
CA GLY A 37 17.22 3.61 -6.56
C GLY A 37 16.60 2.23 -6.42
N VAL A 38 17.29 1.35 -5.72
CA VAL A 38 16.82 0.00 -5.42
C VAL A 38 16.37 -0.06 -3.97
N PHE A 39 15.13 -0.48 -3.76
CA PHE A 39 14.53 -0.60 -2.43
C PHE A 39 15.01 -1.87 -1.71
N MET A 40 15.44 -1.73 -0.46
CA MET A 40 15.97 -2.81 0.36
C MET A 40 15.26 -2.83 1.72
N ASN A 41 14.62 -3.93 2.08
CA ASN A 41 13.88 -4.06 3.33
C ASN A 41 14.83 -4.22 4.52
N VAL A 42 14.52 -3.51 5.62
CA VAL A 42 15.09 -3.71 6.95
C VAL A 42 14.08 -4.44 7.84
N ARG A 43 12.81 -4.10 7.67
CA ARG A 43 11.67 -4.70 8.37
C ARG A 43 10.83 -5.54 7.41
N LYS A 44 9.83 -6.25 7.93
CA LYS A 44 8.89 -7.10 7.16
C LYS A 44 7.44 -6.75 7.48
N ILE A 45 6.53 -7.17 6.60
CA ILE A 45 5.08 -7.04 6.83
C ILE A 45 4.71 -7.76 8.12
N GLY A 46 3.92 -7.10 8.96
CA GLY A 46 3.52 -7.57 10.28
C GLY A 46 4.40 -7.06 11.43
N ASP A 47 5.56 -6.45 11.16
CA ASP A 47 6.37 -5.87 12.22
C ASP A 47 5.68 -4.63 12.80
N LEU A 48 5.76 -4.50 14.13
CA LEU A 48 5.41 -3.26 14.83
C LEU A 48 6.58 -2.29 14.72
N VAL A 49 6.28 -1.06 14.36
CA VAL A 49 7.27 -0.01 14.18
C VAL A 49 6.86 1.25 14.94
N GLU A 50 7.86 2.00 15.40
CA GLU A 50 7.66 3.29 16.03
C GLU A 50 7.98 4.42 15.05
N LYS A 51 7.40 5.61 15.31
CA LYS A 51 7.69 6.80 14.51
C LYS A 51 9.18 7.11 14.46
N GLY A 52 9.73 7.31 13.27
CA GLY A 52 11.16 7.56 13.04
C GLY A 52 12.01 6.29 12.89
N GLU A 53 11.44 5.11 13.12
CA GLU A 53 12.17 3.85 12.97
C GLU A 53 12.44 3.55 11.48
N THR A 54 13.66 3.08 11.17
CA THR A 54 14.02 2.70 9.80
C THR A 54 13.38 1.37 9.43
N ILE A 55 12.55 1.39 8.38
CA ILE A 55 11.85 0.21 7.86
C ILE A 55 12.49 -0.39 6.61
N ALA A 56 13.22 0.43 5.88
CA ALA A 56 13.91 0.05 4.64
C ALA A 56 15.02 1.05 4.31
N THR A 57 15.80 0.78 3.28
CA THR A 57 16.74 1.72 2.67
C THR A 57 16.51 1.79 1.15
N ILE A 58 16.85 2.89 0.54
CA ILE A 58 16.93 3.03 -0.92
C ILE A 58 18.40 3.20 -1.28
N ARG A 59 18.93 2.25 -2.05
CA ARG A 59 20.31 2.32 -2.57
C ARG A 59 20.28 3.05 -3.90
N THR A 60 20.88 4.22 -3.93
CA THR A 60 20.96 5.04 -5.15
C THR A 60 21.99 4.47 -6.13
N PRO A 61 21.94 4.85 -7.43
CA PRO A 61 22.95 4.46 -8.41
C PRO A 61 24.38 4.90 -8.05
N GLU A 62 24.51 6.00 -7.28
CA GLU A 62 25.79 6.52 -6.79
C GLU A 62 26.33 5.73 -5.57
N GLY A 63 25.59 4.73 -5.10
CA GLY A 63 25.97 3.89 -3.97
C GLY A 63 25.60 4.45 -2.59
N ALA A 64 24.90 5.57 -2.51
CA ALA A 64 24.38 6.09 -1.24
C ALA A 64 23.17 5.26 -0.75
N GLU A 65 23.07 5.07 0.56
CA GLU A 65 21.90 4.42 1.19
C GLU A 65 21.07 5.48 1.92
N ILE A 66 19.84 5.68 1.44
CA ILE A 66 18.87 6.63 2.00
C ILE A 66 17.91 5.86 2.89
N PRO A 67 17.85 6.13 4.20
CA PRO A 67 16.92 5.46 5.09
C PRO A 67 15.47 5.87 4.80
N VAL A 68 14.58 4.89 4.84
CA VAL A 68 13.13 5.08 4.80
C VAL A 68 12.60 4.85 6.21
N THR A 69 11.98 5.88 6.79
CA THR A 69 11.51 5.83 8.17
C THR A 69 10.00 5.80 8.27
N ALA A 70 9.49 5.15 9.31
CA ALA A 70 8.08 5.15 9.66
C ALA A 70 7.62 6.57 10.05
N GLN A 71 6.53 7.08 9.46
CA GLN A 71 6.00 8.41 9.77
C GLN A 71 5.11 8.40 11.01
N ILE A 72 4.52 7.26 11.32
CA ILE A 72 3.61 7.03 12.46
C ILE A 72 3.96 5.70 13.14
N PRO A 73 3.59 5.50 14.42
CA PRO A 73 3.68 4.19 15.04
C PRO A 73 2.56 3.29 14.54
N GLY A 74 2.81 1.97 14.44
CA GLY A 74 1.79 1.01 14.02
C GLY A 74 2.35 -0.29 13.49
N ILE A 75 1.53 -0.99 12.71
CA ILE A 75 1.88 -2.23 12.03
C ILE A 75 2.31 -1.91 10.60
N LEU A 76 3.44 -2.42 10.17
CA LEU A 76 3.86 -2.37 8.77
C LEU A 76 2.99 -3.33 7.95
N ARG A 77 1.89 -2.81 7.40
CA ARG A 77 0.87 -3.61 6.72
C ARG A 77 1.18 -3.85 5.24
N GLY A 78 1.86 -2.93 4.62
CA GLY A 78 2.32 -3.02 3.24
C GLY A 78 3.78 -2.63 3.14
N LEU A 79 4.55 -3.40 2.38
CA LEU A 79 5.96 -3.15 2.14
C LEU A 79 6.33 -3.68 0.76
N LEU A 80 7.00 -2.85 -0.03
CA LEU A 80 7.53 -3.26 -1.31
C LEU A 80 8.61 -4.34 -1.12
N ARG A 81 8.73 -5.28 -2.06
CA ARG A 81 9.77 -6.31 -1.99
C ARG A 81 11.17 -5.72 -2.18
N SER A 82 12.17 -6.29 -1.50
CA SER A 82 13.57 -5.97 -1.73
C SER A 82 13.99 -6.19 -3.18
N GLY A 83 14.90 -5.35 -3.65
CA GLY A 83 15.43 -5.41 -5.01
C GLY A 83 14.54 -4.72 -6.05
N TYR A 84 13.43 -4.10 -5.65
CA TYR A 84 12.56 -3.41 -6.60
C TYR A 84 13.08 -2.00 -6.92
N PRO A 85 13.18 -1.60 -8.21
CA PRO A 85 13.57 -0.26 -8.58
C PRO A 85 12.44 0.73 -8.25
N VAL A 86 12.77 1.83 -7.61
CA VAL A 86 11.83 2.88 -7.22
C VAL A 86 12.24 4.23 -7.77
N THR A 87 11.25 5.10 -7.96
CA THR A 87 11.41 6.50 -8.34
C THR A 87 10.79 7.40 -7.28
N PRO A 88 11.18 8.67 -7.18
CA PRO A 88 10.55 9.61 -6.25
C PRO A 88 9.03 9.63 -6.39
N GLY A 89 8.32 9.61 -5.27
CA GLY A 89 6.86 9.57 -5.23
C GLY A 89 6.25 8.18 -5.38
N PHE A 90 7.03 7.13 -5.65
CA PHE A 90 6.52 5.76 -5.71
C PHE A 90 6.12 5.27 -4.32
N LYS A 91 4.89 4.73 -4.16
CA LYS A 91 4.44 4.17 -2.89
C LYS A 91 5.21 2.91 -2.54
N ILE A 92 5.87 2.90 -1.38
CA ILE A 92 6.77 1.82 -0.95
C ILE A 92 6.32 1.10 0.32
N ALA A 93 5.54 1.76 1.17
CA ALA A 93 5.03 1.13 2.40
C ALA A 93 3.69 1.73 2.83
N ASP A 94 3.01 1.01 3.71
CA ASP A 94 1.75 1.41 4.35
C ASP A 94 1.73 0.95 5.81
N ILE A 95 1.44 1.87 6.75
CA ILE A 95 1.39 1.61 8.18
C ILE A 95 -0.06 1.73 8.66
N ASP A 96 -0.52 0.71 9.39
CA ASP A 96 -1.81 0.73 10.08
C ASP A 96 -1.58 1.05 11.58
N PRO A 97 -2.14 2.15 12.08
CA PRO A 97 -1.96 2.53 13.49
C PRO A 97 -2.65 1.57 14.48
N ARG A 98 -3.55 0.72 14.00
CA ARG A 98 -4.32 -0.23 14.83
C ARG A 98 -3.50 -1.49 15.06
N ARG A 99 -2.86 -1.60 16.23
CA ARG A 99 -1.99 -2.74 16.58
C ARG A 99 -2.75 -4.06 16.72
N GLU A 100 -4.04 -4.00 17.02
CA GLU A 100 -4.94 -5.15 17.11
C GLU A 100 -5.22 -5.84 15.76
N GLU A 101 -4.98 -5.14 14.65
CA GLU A 101 -5.23 -5.62 13.29
C GLU A 101 -4.07 -6.48 12.71
N LEU A 102 -3.13 -6.90 13.54
CA LEU A 102 -1.94 -7.65 13.08
C LEU A 102 -2.30 -8.91 12.29
N SER A 103 -3.31 -9.68 12.73
CA SER A 103 -3.77 -10.88 12.04
C SER A 103 -4.27 -10.59 10.63
N ASN A 104 -4.81 -9.39 10.41
CA ASN A 104 -5.37 -8.98 9.12
C ASN A 104 -4.30 -8.61 8.08
N CYS A 105 -3.03 -8.50 8.47
CA CYS A 105 -1.92 -8.29 7.52
C CYS A 105 -1.76 -9.46 6.55
N PHE A 106 -2.20 -10.66 6.94
CA PHE A 106 -2.03 -11.90 6.17
C PHE A 106 -3.35 -12.41 5.58
N LEU A 107 -4.41 -11.61 5.66
CA LEU A 107 -5.72 -11.94 5.11
C LEU A 107 -6.04 -11.09 3.88
N ILE A 108 -6.82 -11.64 2.97
CA ILE A 108 -7.35 -10.91 1.82
C ILE A 108 -8.39 -9.91 2.34
N SER A 109 -8.18 -8.62 2.06
CA SER A 109 -9.11 -7.56 2.45
C SER A 109 -10.44 -7.65 1.67
N ASP A 110 -11.51 -7.11 2.23
CA ASP A 110 -12.81 -7.01 1.56
C ASP A 110 -12.71 -6.22 0.25
N LYS A 111 -11.91 -5.16 0.22
CA LYS A 111 -11.62 -4.41 -1.01
C LYS A 111 -11.04 -5.31 -2.10
N SER A 112 -10.07 -6.16 -1.75
CA SER A 112 -9.45 -7.09 -2.71
C SER A 112 -10.44 -8.14 -3.17
N ARG A 113 -11.33 -8.62 -2.30
CA ARG A 113 -12.40 -9.57 -2.66
C ARG A 113 -13.41 -8.92 -3.61
N CYS A 114 -13.83 -7.69 -3.36
CA CYS A 114 -14.74 -6.96 -4.24
C CYS A 114 -14.13 -6.76 -5.63
N ILE A 115 -12.85 -6.35 -5.72
CA ILE A 115 -12.15 -6.19 -6.98
C ILE A 115 -12.04 -7.53 -7.73
N ALA A 116 -11.67 -8.61 -7.02
CA ALA A 116 -11.56 -9.93 -7.61
C ALA A 116 -12.91 -10.42 -8.16
N GLY A 117 -14.01 -10.20 -7.44
CA GLY A 117 -15.36 -10.52 -7.91
C GLY A 117 -15.73 -9.76 -9.18
N SER A 118 -15.43 -8.47 -9.24
CA SER A 118 -15.69 -7.64 -10.42
C SER A 118 -14.85 -8.10 -11.63
N VAL A 119 -13.59 -8.45 -11.42
CA VAL A 119 -12.74 -8.99 -12.50
C VAL A 119 -13.28 -10.34 -12.99
N LEU A 120 -13.68 -11.22 -12.08
CA LEU A 120 -14.24 -12.53 -12.45
C LEU A 120 -15.51 -12.36 -13.29
N GLU A 121 -16.41 -11.46 -12.90
CA GLU A 121 -17.63 -11.18 -13.66
C GLU A 121 -17.32 -10.71 -15.10
N LEU A 122 -16.36 -9.79 -15.26
CA LEU A 122 -15.93 -9.32 -16.58
C LEU A 122 -15.36 -10.45 -17.43
N VAL A 123 -14.53 -11.31 -16.85
CA VAL A 123 -13.96 -12.47 -17.55
C VAL A 123 -15.07 -13.41 -18.00
N CYS A 124 -16.00 -13.74 -17.11
CA CYS A 124 -17.14 -14.60 -17.45
C CYS A 124 -18.00 -14.00 -18.55
N ALA A 125 -18.30 -12.70 -18.48
CA ALA A 125 -19.09 -12.03 -19.51
C ALA A 125 -18.43 -12.05 -20.91
N GLN A 126 -17.09 -12.05 -20.97
CA GLN A 126 -16.34 -12.14 -22.23
C GLN A 126 -16.30 -13.57 -22.81
N VAL A 127 -16.29 -14.57 -21.94
CA VAL A 127 -16.20 -15.98 -22.38
C VAL A 127 -17.52 -16.49 -22.95
N TRP A 128 -18.66 -15.87 -22.59
CA TRP A 128 -20.00 -16.30 -23.02
C TRP A 128 -20.57 -15.47 -24.19
N GLN A 129 -19.79 -14.60 -24.81
CA GLN A 129 -20.11 -13.92 -26.05
C GLN A 129 -19.45 -14.64 -27.25
#